data_22b706d25fca4e8b2b1fa3f95abdf524
#
_entry.id   22b706d25fca4e8b2b1fa3f95abdf524
#
_cell.length_a   1.000
_cell.length_b   1.000
_cell.length_c   1.000
_cell.angle_alpha   90.00
_cell.angle_beta   90.00
_cell.angle_gamma   90.00
#
_symmetry.space_group_name_H-M   'P 1'
#
loop_
_entity.id
_entity.type
_entity.pdbx_description
1 polymer ?
#
loop_
_entity_poly.entity_id
_entity_poly.type
_entity_poly.pdbx_seq_one_letter_code
_entity_poly.pdbx_strand_id
1 'polypeptide(L)'
;MADIIEYFRWNWVGTIAADDDYGRPGIEKFREEAEERDICIDFSELIAQYSDEKEIQQVVEVIQNSTAKVIVVFSSGPDLEPLIKEIVRRNITGRIWLASEAWASSSLIAMPEYFHVVGGTIGFGLKAGQIPGFREFLQKVHPRKSVHNGFAKEFWEETFNCHLQEGAKGPLPVDTFLRGHEEGGARLSNSSTSFRPLCTGEENISSVETPYMDYTHLRISYNVYLAVYSIAHALQDIYTCIPGRGLFTNGSCADIKKVEAWQVPPSLR
;
A
#
# COMPACT_ATOMS: atom_id res chain seq x y z
N MET A 1 4.32 19.85 0.78
CA MET A 1 3.92 20.13 -0.61
C MET A 1 3.88 21.64 -0.88
N ALA A 2 3.26 22.44 -0.01
CA ALA A 2 3.24 23.90 -0.16
C ALA A 2 4.65 24.52 -0.31
N ASP A 3 5.64 24.09 0.46
CA ASP A 3 7.02 24.55 0.35
C ASP A 3 7.65 24.29 -1.03
N ILE A 4 7.32 23.17 -1.68
CA ILE A 4 7.78 22.88 -3.05
C ILE A 4 7.15 23.85 -4.04
N ILE A 5 5.85 24.08 -3.91
CA ILE A 5 5.10 24.98 -4.78
C ILE A 5 5.64 26.41 -4.64
N GLU A 6 5.87 26.88 -3.43
CA GLU A 6 6.49 28.17 -3.12
C GLU A 6 7.91 28.27 -3.69
N TYR A 7 8.75 27.23 -3.49
CA TYR A 7 10.11 27.19 -4.02
C TYR A 7 10.17 27.36 -5.52
N PHE A 8 9.26 26.70 -6.27
CA PHE A 8 9.15 26.84 -7.71
C PHE A 8 8.32 28.05 -8.17
N ARG A 9 7.78 28.82 -7.22
CA ARG A 9 6.91 29.99 -7.47
C ARG A 9 5.67 29.63 -8.30
N TRP A 10 5.10 28.46 -8.05
CA TRP A 10 3.85 28.04 -8.64
C TRP A 10 2.70 28.54 -7.77
N ASN A 11 2.07 29.62 -8.20
CA ASN A 11 1.02 30.27 -7.42
C ASN A 11 -0.41 29.93 -7.90
N TRP A 12 -0.55 29.04 -8.85
CA TRP A 12 -1.82 28.63 -9.44
C TRP A 12 -1.88 27.13 -9.63
N VAL A 13 -2.65 26.40 -8.81
CA VAL A 13 -2.62 24.96 -8.73
C VAL A 13 -4.03 24.36 -8.72
N GLY A 14 -4.17 23.15 -9.24
CA GLY A 14 -5.34 22.30 -9.02
C GLY A 14 -5.11 21.33 -7.86
N THR A 15 -6.18 20.84 -7.26
CA THR A 15 -6.10 19.84 -6.21
C THR A 15 -7.06 18.70 -6.46
N ILE A 16 -6.60 17.47 -6.18
CA ILE A 16 -7.39 16.24 -6.25
C ILE A 16 -7.13 15.43 -4.98
N ALA A 17 -8.19 14.89 -4.39
CA ALA A 17 -8.04 14.01 -3.23
C ALA A 17 -8.99 12.81 -3.31
N ALA A 18 -8.58 11.69 -2.71
CA ALA A 18 -9.51 10.60 -2.44
C ALA A 18 -10.58 11.08 -1.45
N ASP A 19 -11.82 10.63 -1.67
CA ASP A 19 -12.94 10.93 -0.79
C ASP A 19 -12.97 9.96 0.39
N ASP A 20 -11.92 10.03 1.24
CA ASP A 20 -11.70 9.15 2.37
C ASP A 20 -11.02 9.90 3.55
N ASP A 21 -10.78 9.15 4.62
CA ASP A 21 -10.11 9.65 5.83
C ASP A 21 -8.62 10.02 5.63
N TYR A 22 -8.04 9.69 4.47
CA TYR A 22 -6.68 10.07 4.10
C TYR A 22 -6.67 11.31 3.20
N GLY A 23 -7.43 11.28 2.11
CA GLY A 23 -7.39 12.32 1.09
C GLY A 23 -7.99 13.64 1.57
N ARG A 24 -9.17 13.61 2.22
CA ARG A 24 -9.85 14.81 2.71
C ARG A 24 -9.01 15.61 3.70
N PRO A 25 -8.48 15.03 4.80
CA PRO A 25 -7.66 15.80 5.74
C PRO A 25 -6.33 16.27 5.12
N GLY A 26 -5.75 15.46 4.23
CA GLY A 26 -4.52 15.82 3.54
C GLY A 26 -4.67 17.05 2.67
N ILE A 27 -5.73 17.12 1.87
CA ILE A 27 -5.98 18.27 1.01
C ILE A 27 -6.46 19.50 1.79
N GLU A 28 -7.23 19.30 2.87
CA GLU A 28 -7.63 20.40 3.75
C GLU A 28 -6.41 21.10 4.36
N LYS A 29 -5.48 20.30 4.92
CA LYS A 29 -4.25 20.85 5.47
C LYS A 29 -3.38 21.52 4.40
N PHE A 30 -3.36 20.97 3.20
CA PHE A 30 -2.67 21.64 2.08
C PHE A 30 -3.31 22.98 1.75
N ARG A 31 -4.64 23.09 1.77
CA ARG A 31 -5.37 24.34 1.49
C ARG A 31 -5.05 25.43 2.51
N GLU A 32 -5.05 25.08 3.81
CA GLU A 32 -4.64 26.01 4.88
C GLU A 32 -3.22 26.56 4.62
N GLU A 33 -2.27 25.66 4.34
CA GLU A 33 -0.88 26.02 4.06
C GLU A 33 -0.71 26.83 2.76
N ALA A 34 -1.55 26.57 1.77
CA ALA A 34 -1.55 27.29 0.49
C ALA A 34 -2.03 28.73 0.66
N GLU A 35 -3.10 28.91 1.47
CA GLU A 35 -3.65 30.25 1.78
C GLU A 35 -2.62 31.12 2.51
N GLU A 36 -1.85 30.55 3.47
CA GLU A 36 -0.79 31.27 4.18
C GLU A 36 0.37 31.73 3.28
N ARG A 37 0.51 31.10 2.07
CA ARG A 37 1.60 31.34 1.11
C ARG A 37 1.15 32.03 -0.17
N ASP A 38 -0.04 32.58 -0.22
CA ASP A 38 -0.61 33.21 -1.42
C ASP A 38 -0.65 32.28 -2.64
N ILE A 39 -0.84 30.96 -2.43
CA ILE A 39 -1.03 29.97 -3.48
C ILE A 39 -2.52 29.85 -3.76
N CYS A 40 -2.94 30.18 -4.96
CA CYS A 40 -4.33 30.12 -5.38
C CYS A 40 -4.69 28.73 -5.92
N ILE A 41 -5.86 28.23 -5.57
CA ILE A 41 -6.40 26.95 -6.01
C ILE A 41 -7.46 27.20 -7.09
N ASP A 42 -7.21 26.69 -8.30
CA ASP A 42 -8.10 26.81 -9.46
C ASP A 42 -9.31 25.89 -9.32
N PHE A 43 -9.07 24.64 -8.97
CA PHE A 43 -10.11 23.64 -8.76
C PHE A 43 -9.73 22.69 -7.61
N SER A 44 -10.74 22.06 -7.03
CA SER A 44 -10.56 21.08 -5.94
C SER A 44 -11.58 19.96 -6.13
N GLU A 45 -11.11 18.81 -6.60
CA GLU A 45 -11.95 17.66 -6.91
C GLU A 45 -11.71 16.51 -5.94
N LEU A 46 -12.77 15.74 -5.67
CA LEU A 46 -12.70 14.52 -4.88
C LEU A 46 -12.97 13.32 -5.78
N ILE A 47 -12.27 12.21 -5.50
CA ILE A 47 -12.44 10.93 -6.19
C ILE A 47 -12.92 9.91 -5.16
N ALA A 48 -14.13 9.38 -5.32
CA ALA A 48 -14.60 8.31 -4.47
C ALA A 48 -13.88 6.98 -4.80
N GLN A 49 -13.74 6.11 -3.81
CA GLN A 49 -13.04 4.81 -3.95
C GLN A 49 -13.64 3.92 -5.07
N TYR A 50 -14.91 4.11 -5.37
CA TYR A 50 -15.62 3.36 -6.41
C TYR A 50 -16.36 4.33 -7.33
N SER A 51 -15.68 5.42 -7.75
CA SER A 51 -16.24 6.37 -8.71
C SER A 51 -16.64 5.65 -9.99
N ASP A 52 -17.83 5.97 -10.48
CA ASP A 52 -18.25 5.48 -11.77
C ASP A 52 -17.49 6.20 -12.91
N GLU A 53 -17.59 5.65 -14.12
CA GLU A 53 -16.89 6.21 -15.29
C GLU A 53 -17.32 7.66 -15.57
N LYS A 54 -18.57 8.01 -15.29
CA LYS A 54 -19.11 9.34 -15.53
C LYS A 54 -18.54 10.37 -14.56
N GLU A 55 -18.39 10.01 -13.28
CA GLU A 55 -17.75 10.86 -12.26
C GLU A 55 -16.29 11.14 -12.62
N ILE A 56 -15.55 10.09 -13.00
CA ILE A 56 -14.16 10.23 -13.48
C ILE A 56 -14.07 11.15 -14.70
N GLN A 57 -14.98 11.00 -15.67
CA GLN A 57 -15.02 11.86 -16.86
C GLN A 57 -15.27 13.31 -16.51
N GLN A 58 -16.12 13.62 -15.52
CA GLN A 58 -16.37 14.97 -15.04
C GLN A 58 -15.12 15.61 -14.43
N VAL A 59 -14.41 14.88 -13.56
CA VAL A 59 -13.14 15.35 -12.98
C VAL A 59 -12.12 15.63 -14.07
N VAL A 60 -12.01 14.74 -15.08
CA VAL A 60 -11.09 14.93 -16.20
C VAL A 60 -11.47 16.15 -17.04
N GLU A 61 -12.75 16.45 -17.22
CA GLU A 61 -13.19 17.67 -17.89
C GLU A 61 -12.78 18.94 -17.15
N VAL A 62 -12.87 18.95 -15.82
CA VAL A 62 -12.37 20.05 -14.98
C VAL A 62 -10.86 20.24 -15.21
N ILE A 63 -10.08 19.16 -15.14
CA ILE A 63 -8.63 19.18 -15.38
C ILE A 63 -8.31 19.71 -16.78
N GLN A 64 -9.03 19.27 -17.80
CA GLN A 64 -8.81 19.64 -19.18
C GLN A 64 -9.07 21.13 -19.43
N ASN A 65 -10.14 21.66 -18.83
CA ASN A 65 -10.54 23.07 -18.98
C ASN A 65 -9.75 24.03 -18.08
N SER A 66 -9.09 23.51 -17.05
CA SER A 66 -8.28 24.29 -16.12
C SER A 66 -7.02 24.85 -16.77
N THR A 67 -6.63 26.04 -16.32
CA THR A 67 -5.35 26.67 -16.66
C THR A 67 -4.22 26.31 -15.71
N ALA A 68 -4.52 25.68 -14.59
CA ALA A 68 -3.52 25.22 -13.62
C ALA A 68 -2.64 24.13 -14.23
N LYS A 69 -1.33 24.36 -14.23
CA LYS A 69 -0.35 23.37 -14.73
C LYS A 69 0.11 22.39 -13.66
N VAL A 70 0.02 22.77 -12.41
CA VAL A 70 0.44 21.96 -11.25
C VAL A 70 -0.80 21.40 -10.58
N ILE A 71 -0.80 20.10 -10.34
CA ILE A 71 -1.91 19.40 -9.70
C ILE A 71 -1.38 18.65 -8.47
N VAL A 72 -1.88 18.99 -7.31
CA VAL A 72 -1.57 18.35 -6.02
C VAL A 72 -2.56 17.21 -5.79
N VAL A 73 -2.04 16.00 -5.53
CA VAL A 73 -2.90 14.83 -5.40
C VAL A 73 -2.64 14.09 -4.09
N PHE A 74 -3.68 13.98 -3.28
CA PHE A 74 -3.75 13.16 -2.07
C PHE A 74 -4.68 11.96 -2.30
N SER A 75 -4.14 10.84 -2.79
CA SER A 75 -4.91 9.65 -3.11
C SER A 75 -4.04 8.40 -2.98
N SER A 76 -4.67 7.24 -2.97
CA SER A 76 -3.98 5.97 -3.16
C SER A 76 -3.74 5.66 -4.65
N GLY A 77 -2.82 4.76 -4.95
CA GLY A 77 -2.59 4.31 -6.33
C GLY A 77 -3.84 3.69 -6.97
N PRO A 78 -4.53 2.75 -6.31
CA PRO A 78 -5.75 2.14 -6.85
C PRO A 78 -6.88 3.14 -7.11
N ASP A 79 -7.10 4.12 -6.24
CA ASP A 79 -8.17 5.11 -6.41
C ASP A 79 -7.84 6.12 -7.52
N LEU A 80 -6.56 6.41 -7.72
CA LEU A 80 -6.08 7.35 -8.73
C LEU A 80 -6.01 6.72 -10.14
N GLU A 81 -5.78 5.42 -10.23
CA GLU A 81 -5.56 4.73 -11.51
C GLU A 81 -6.68 4.96 -12.55
N PRO A 82 -7.98 4.88 -12.22
CA PRO A 82 -9.06 5.15 -13.17
C PRO A 82 -8.99 6.56 -13.75
N LEU A 83 -8.64 7.56 -12.94
CA LEU A 83 -8.47 8.95 -13.37
C LEU A 83 -7.29 9.09 -14.34
N ILE A 84 -6.14 8.49 -14.03
CA ILE A 84 -4.96 8.52 -14.89
C ILE A 84 -5.24 7.83 -16.23
N LYS A 85 -5.92 6.68 -16.23
CA LYS A 85 -6.35 5.99 -17.44
C LYS A 85 -7.18 6.89 -18.36
N GLU A 86 -8.13 7.62 -17.81
CA GLU A 86 -8.99 8.52 -18.58
C GLU A 86 -8.21 9.73 -19.11
N ILE A 87 -7.29 10.30 -18.31
CA ILE A 87 -6.38 11.38 -18.74
C ILE A 87 -5.49 10.92 -19.90
N VAL A 88 -4.94 9.71 -19.82
CA VAL A 88 -4.15 9.08 -20.89
C VAL A 88 -5.01 8.88 -22.14
N ARG A 89 -6.22 8.34 -21.99
CA ARG A 89 -7.16 8.13 -23.09
C ARG A 89 -7.49 9.42 -23.85
N ARG A 90 -7.64 10.53 -23.11
CA ARG A 90 -7.88 11.86 -23.71
C ARG A 90 -6.60 12.57 -24.13
N ASN A 91 -5.43 11.98 -23.91
CA ASN A 91 -4.11 12.55 -24.21
C ASN A 91 -3.92 13.95 -23.61
N ILE A 92 -4.33 14.14 -22.35
CA ILE A 92 -4.14 15.41 -21.62
C ILE A 92 -2.73 15.41 -21.05
N THR A 93 -1.87 16.24 -21.61
CA THR A 93 -0.45 16.35 -21.26
C THR A 93 -0.09 17.74 -20.74
N GLY A 94 1.17 17.92 -20.32
CA GLY A 94 1.69 19.22 -19.89
C GLY A 94 1.26 19.62 -18.48
N ARG A 95 0.81 18.68 -17.67
CA ARG A 95 0.55 18.85 -16.23
C ARG A 95 1.76 18.37 -15.42
N ILE A 96 2.04 19.05 -14.32
CA ILE A 96 3.04 18.67 -13.33
C ILE A 96 2.28 18.10 -12.13
N TRP A 97 2.59 16.88 -11.76
CA TRP A 97 1.91 16.19 -10.67
C TRP A 97 2.73 16.25 -9.38
N LEU A 98 2.11 16.67 -8.30
CA LEU A 98 2.68 16.58 -6.96
C LEU A 98 1.99 15.44 -6.19
N ALA A 99 2.77 14.40 -5.92
CA ALA A 99 2.29 13.14 -5.35
C ALA A 99 2.45 13.09 -3.84
N SER A 100 1.39 12.68 -3.16
CA SER A 100 1.52 12.17 -1.79
C SER A 100 2.24 10.81 -1.78
N GLU A 101 2.68 10.36 -0.61
CA GLU A 101 3.45 9.12 -0.46
C GLU A 101 2.69 7.87 -0.88
N ALA A 102 1.35 7.90 -0.81
CA ALA A 102 0.51 6.75 -1.08
C ALA A 102 0.50 6.33 -2.57
N TRP A 103 0.78 7.26 -3.49
CA TRP A 103 0.86 6.92 -4.91
C TRP A 103 2.20 7.26 -5.59
N ALA A 104 3.06 8.07 -4.95
CA ALA A 104 4.36 8.47 -5.49
C ALA A 104 5.26 7.28 -5.91
N SER A 105 5.05 6.12 -5.30
CA SER A 105 5.80 4.88 -5.59
C SER A 105 4.88 3.72 -6.02
N SER A 106 3.67 4.03 -6.49
CA SER A 106 2.70 3.01 -6.92
C SER A 106 3.09 2.44 -8.29
N SER A 107 3.27 1.12 -8.36
CA SER A 107 3.50 0.41 -9.62
C SER A 107 2.31 0.48 -10.58
N LEU A 108 1.09 0.68 -10.06
CA LEU A 108 -0.11 0.87 -10.87
C LEU A 108 -0.07 2.16 -11.69
N ILE A 109 0.60 3.20 -11.16
CA ILE A 109 0.72 4.51 -11.82
C ILE A 109 2.03 4.60 -12.61
N ALA A 110 3.08 3.90 -12.19
CA ALA A 110 4.40 3.90 -12.84
C ALA A 110 4.46 3.03 -14.10
N MET A 111 3.35 2.86 -14.81
CA MET A 111 3.27 2.08 -16.04
C MET A 111 3.91 2.84 -17.21
N PRO A 112 4.66 2.15 -18.10
CA PRO A 112 5.29 2.78 -19.27
C PRO A 112 4.30 3.55 -20.16
N GLU A 113 3.09 3.05 -20.30
CA GLU A 113 2.03 3.67 -21.09
C GLU A 113 1.52 5.00 -20.52
N TYR A 114 1.68 5.24 -19.21
CA TYR A 114 1.26 6.47 -18.54
C TYR A 114 2.38 7.54 -18.51
N PHE A 115 3.60 7.16 -18.90
CA PHE A 115 4.78 8.04 -18.76
C PHE A 115 4.61 9.41 -19.40
N HIS A 116 3.93 9.51 -20.56
CA HIS A 116 3.71 10.79 -21.24
C HIS A 116 2.77 11.75 -20.48
N VAL A 117 2.00 11.23 -19.49
CA VAL A 117 1.10 12.01 -18.64
C VAL A 117 1.71 12.26 -17.26
N VAL A 118 2.23 11.20 -16.61
CA VAL A 118 2.72 11.28 -15.23
C VAL A 118 4.24 11.38 -15.14
N GLY A 119 4.97 11.29 -16.25
CA GLY A 119 6.42 11.46 -16.25
C GLY A 119 6.82 12.83 -15.73
N GLY A 120 7.79 12.87 -14.82
CA GLY A 120 8.19 14.09 -14.13
C GLY A 120 7.37 14.42 -12.87
N THR A 121 6.52 13.54 -12.40
CA THR A 121 5.85 13.66 -11.10
C THR A 121 6.88 13.86 -9.98
N ILE A 122 6.65 14.86 -9.14
CA ILE A 122 7.41 15.11 -7.92
C ILE A 122 6.62 14.57 -6.75
N GLY A 123 7.18 13.62 -5.99
CA GLY A 123 6.46 12.98 -4.90
C GLY A 123 7.28 12.83 -3.65
N PHE A 124 6.57 12.73 -2.54
CA PHE A 124 7.17 12.32 -1.27
C PHE A 124 7.15 10.80 -1.19
N GLY A 125 8.17 10.22 -0.63
CA GLY A 125 8.23 8.78 -0.41
C GLY A 125 8.71 8.47 0.99
N LEU A 126 8.11 7.47 1.61
CA LEU A 126 8.64 6.90 2.85
C LEU A 126 10.03 6.33 2.59
N LYS A 127 10.91 6.44 3.60
CA LYS A 127 12.25 5.89 3.50
C LYS A 127 12.17 4.38 3.23
N ALA A 128 12.80 3.95 2.17
CA ALA A 128 12.99 2.53 1.89
C ALA A 128 14.18 1.98 2.69
N GLY A 129 14.13 0.72 3.05
CA GLY A 129 15.23 0.03 3.71
C GLY A 129 15.15 -1.47 3.54
N GLN A 130 16.22 -2.15 3.91
CA GLN A 130 16.28 -3.60 3.92
C GLN A 130 15.91 -4.13 5.31
N ILE A 131 15.08 -5.15 5.34
CA ILE A 131 14.71 -5.85 6.57
C ILE A 131 15.53 -7.14 6.63
N PRO A 132 16.45 -7.29 7.61
CA PRO A 132 17.28 -8.49 7.73
C PRO A 132 16.41 -9.77 7.84
N GLY A 133 16.72 -10.78 7.04
CA GLY A 133 16.01 -12.07 7.06
C GLY A 133 14.60 -12.07 6.45
N PHE A 134 14.12 -10.93 5.92
CA PHE A 134 12.75 -10.84 5.38
C PHE A 134 12.57 -11.67 4.11
N ARG A 135 13.57 -11.67 3.22
CA ARG A 135 13.57 -12.53 2.02
C ARG A 135 13.39 -13.99 2.38
N GLU A 136 14.22 -14.47 3.30
CA GLU A 136 14.20 -15.85 3.78
C GLU A 136 12.90 -16.19 4.49
N PHE A 137 12.31 -15.22 5.17
CA PHE A 137 10.97 -15.36 5.77
C PHE A 137 9.90 -15.54 4.69
N LEU A 138 9.86 -14.66 3.68
CA LEU A 138 8.88 -14.75 2.58
C LEU A 138 8.99 -16.08 1.82
N GLN A 139 10.20 -16.55 1.55
CA GLN A 139 10.44 -17.82 0.87
C GLN A 139 10.00 -19.05 1.68
N LYS A 140 9.87 -18.91 3.01
CA LYS A 140 9.44 -20.01 3.90
C LYS A 140 7.93 -20.05 4.11
N VAL A 141 7.20 -19.02 3.65
CA VAL A 141 5.73 -19.01 3.74
C VAL A 141 5.18 -20.16 2.90
N HIS A 142 4.40 -21.01 3.55
CA HIS A 142 3.81 -22.18 2.92
C HIS A 142 2.49 -22.53 3.63
N PRO A 143 1.40 -22.78 2.91
CA PRO A 143 0.07 -23.00 3.52
C PRO A 143 0.02 -24.21 4.44
N ARG A 144 0.80 -25.27 4.18
CA ARG A 144 0.88 -26.44 5.05
C ARG A 144 1.58 -26.18 6.38
N LYS A 145 2.46 -25.17 6.46
CA LYS A 145 3.16 -24.78 7.69
C LYS A 145 2.34 -23.80 8.53
N SER A 146 1.42 -23.10 7.89
CA SER A 146 0.58 -22.06 8.47
C SER A 146 -0.90 -22.45 8.41
N VAL A 147 -1.26 -23.64 8.89
CA VAL A 147 -2.59 -24.28 8.75
C VAL A 147 -3.75 -23.38 9.23
N HIS A 148 -3.48 -22.46 10.16
CA HIS A 148 -4.50 -21.55 10.68
C HIS A 148 -4.47 -20.16 9.99
N ASN A 149 -3.62 -19.96 8.99
CA ASN A 149 -3.53 -18.69 8.27
C ASN A 149 -4.30 -18.79 6.94
N GLY A 150 -5.57 -18.37 6.96
CA GLY A 150 -6.42 -18.34 5.76
C GLY A 150 -5.84 -17.51 4.63
N PHE A 151 -5.15 -16.40 4.94
CA PHE A 151 -4.49 -15.57 3.94
C PHE A 151 -3.35 -16.30 3.21
N ALA A 152 -2.59 -17.15 3.89
CA ALA A 152 -1.53 -17.93 3.24
C ALA A 152 -2.11 -18.97 2.28
N LYS A 153 -3.27 -19.55 2.60
CA LYS A 153 -4.01 -20.45 1.71
C LYS A 153 -4.48 -19.73 0.46
N GLU A 154 -5.24 -18.65 0.62
CA GLU A 154 -5.81 -17.88 -0.47
C GLU A 154 -4.71 -17.33 -1.39
N PHE A 155 -3.66 -16.73 -0.79
CA PHE A 155 -2.50 -16.25 -1.53
C PHE A 155 -1.86 -17.34 -2.39
N TRP A 156 -1.71 -18.56 -1.85
CA TRP A 156 -1.13 -19.69 -2.56
C TRP A 156 -1.99 -20.15 -3.73
N GLU A 157 -3.30 -20.30 -3.48
CA GLU A 157 -4.29 -20.70 -4.48
C GLU A 157 -4.36 -19.72 -5.66
N GLU A 158 -4.32 -18.41 -5.37
CA GLU A 158 -4.30 -17.36 -6.41
C GLU A 158 -2.96 -17.32 -7.15
N THR A 159 -1.83 -17.41 -6.43
CA THR A 159 -0.51 -17.34 -7.05
C THR A 159 -0.23 -18.48 -8.02
N PHE A 160 -0.67 -19.70 -7.66
CA PHE A 160 -0.43 -20.90 -8.47
C PHE A 160 -1.65 -21.35 -9.28
N ASN A 161 -2.74 -20.58 -9.22
CA ASN A 161 -4.02 -20.90 -9.87
C ASN A 161 -4.47 -22.33 -9.62
N CYS A 162 -4.39 -22.78 -8.36
CA CYS A 162 -4.75 -24.12 -7.92
C CYS A 162 -5.64 -24.06 -6.68
N HIS A 163 -6.14 -25.19 -6.20
CA HIS A 163 -6.98 -25.30 -5.01
C HIS A 163 -6.34 -26.24 -3.99
N LEU A 164 -6.24 -25.80 -2.71
CA LEU A 164 -5.71 -26.60 -1.62
C LEU A 164 -6.81 -27.45 -0.99
N GLN A 165 -6.62 -28.76 -0.96
CA GLN A 165 -7.55 -29.66 -0.31
C GLN A 165 -7.55 -29.48 1.21
N GLU A 166 -8.71 -29.24 1.81
CA GLU A 166 -8.85 -29.13 3.26
C GLU A 166 -8.61 -30.50 3.93
N GLY A 167 -7.70 -30.53 4.89
CA GLY A 167 -7.45 -31.72 5.70
C GLY A 167 -6.35 -32.67 5.19
N ALA A 168 -5.71 -32.46 4.06
CA ALA A 168 -4.65 -33.32 3.57
C ALA A 168 -3.36 -33.14 4.38
N LYS A 169 -3.15 -33.99 5.36
CA LYS A 169 -1.85 -34.19 6.04
C LYS A 169 -1.07 -35.26 5.27
N GLY A 170 -0.29 -34.88 4.26
CA GLY A 170 0.60 -35.81 3.55
C GLY A 170 0.66 -35.61 2.02
N PRO A 171 1.59 -36.23 1.31
CA PRO A 171 1.62 -36.25 -0.14
C PRO A 171 0.34 -36.95 -0.64
N LEU A 172 -0.30 -36.35 -1.66
CA LEU A 172 -1.46 -36.96 -2.31
C LEU A 172 -1.01 -38.26 -3.00
N PRO A 173 -1.74 -39.40 -2.84
CA PRO A 173 -1.46 -40.59 -3.64
C PRO A 173 -1.66 -40.29 -5.13
N VAL A 174 -0.70 -40.65 -5.94
CA VAL A 174 -0.70 -40.44 -7.41
C VAL A 174 -1.85 -41.19 -8.11
N ASP A 175 -2.50 -42.11 -7.41
CA ASP A 175 -3.52 -42.98 -7.99
C ASP A 175 -4.93 -42.38 -8.09
N THR A 176 -5.14 -41.14 -7.65
CA THR A 176 -6.50 -40.54 -7.68
C THR A 176 -6.87 -39.97 -9.06
N PHE A 177 -5.92 -39.90 -9.99
CA PHE A 177 -6.15 -39.35 -11.33
C PHE A 177 -6.86 -40.29 -12.33
N LEU A 178 -7.06 -41.57 -12.01
CA LEU A 178 -7.56 -42.58 -12.96
C LEU A 178 -8.94 -43.21 -12.62
N ARG A 179 -9.67 -42.69 -11.63
CA ARG A 179 -11.04 -43.18 -11.37
C ARG A 179 -12.06 -42.05 -11.47
N GLY A 180 -12.29 -41.59 -12.70
CA GLY A 180 -13.46 -40.84 -13.09
C GLY A 180 -14.33 -41.68 -14.00
N HIS A 181 -15.20 -42.49 -13.46
CA HIS A 181 -16.50 -42.85 -14.10
C HIS A 181 -17.43 -43.49 -13.08
N GLU A 182 -18.62 -42.95 -13.13
CA GLU A 182 -19.93 -43.51 -12.81
C GLU A 182 -20.61 -43.13 -11.48
N GLU A 183 -21.77 -42.49 -11.74
CA GLU A 183 -23.04 -42.49 -11.09
C GLU A 183 -23.32 -41.61 -9.88
N GLY A 184 -24.18 -40.64 -10.09
CA GLY A 184 -24.91 -39.95 -9.03
C GLY A 184 -25.39 -38.55 -9.41
N GLY A 185 -26.52 -38.42 -10.08
CA GLY A 185 -27.09 -37.13 -10.47
C GLY A 185 -27.36 -36.21 -9.29
N ALA A 186 -26.80 -35.01 -9.35
CA ALA A 186 -27.19 -33.87 -8.54
C ALA A 186 -27.15 -32.59 -9.39
N ARG A 187 -28.19 -31.80 -9.27
CA ARG A 187 -28.60 -30.63 -10.03
C ARG A 187 -27.47 -29.64 -10.32
N LEU A 188 -27.33 -29.27 -11.60
CA LEU A 188 -26.55 -28.10 -12.03
C LEU A 188 -27.16 -26.84 -11.41
N SER A 189 -26.40 -26.20 -10.53
CA SER A 189 -26.46 -24.76 -10.32
C SER A 189 -25.45 -24.12 -11.25
N ASN A 190 -25.91 -23.27 -12.15
CA ASN A 190 -25.09 -22.47 -13.06
C ASN A 190 -24.25 -21.46 -12.24
N SER A 191 -23.08 -21.87 -11.78
CA SER A 191 -21.97 -20.96 -11.46
C SER A 191 -20.78 -21.43 -12.31
N SER A 192 -20.26 -20.55 -13.13
CA SER A 192 -19.05 -20.76 -13.92
C SER A 192 -17.86 -20.87 -12.99
N THR A 193 -17.71 -22.02 -12.32
CA THR A 193 -16.52 -22.39 -11.56
C THR A 193 -15.44 -22.78 -12.57
N SER A 194 -14.48 -21.90 -12.79
CA SER A 194 -13.24 -22.27 -13.48
C SER A 194 -12.61 -23.43 -12.70
N PHE A 195 -12.40 -24.55 -13.38
CA PHE A 195 -11.85 -25.77 -12.79
C PHE A 195 -10.35 -25.52 -12.49
N ARG A 196 -10.03 -25.10 -11.26
CA ARG A 196 -8.63 -24.97 -10.81
C ARG A 196 -8.12 -26.36 -10.41
N PRO A 197 -6.93 -26.77 -10.87
CA PRO A 197 -6.33 -28.05 -10.47
C PRO A 197 -6.01 -28.05 -8.97
N LEU A 198 -5.83 -29.22 -8.37
CA LEU A 198 -5.34 -29.32 -7.00
C LEU A 198 -3.86 -28.88 -6.93
N CYS A 199 -3.53 -28.10 -5.91
CA CYS A 199 -2.15 -27.76 -5.62
C CYS A 199 -1.38 -29.03 -5.21
N THR A 200 -0.16 -29.20 -5.71
CA THR A 200 0.69 -30.34 -5.38
C THR A 200 1.30 -30.21 -3.98
N GLY A 201 1.45 -28.96 -3.52
CA GLY A 201 2.12 -28.62 -2.28
C GLY A 201 3.65 -28.66 -2.39
N GLU A 202 4.18 -28.73 -3.61
CA GLU A 202 5.60 -28.65 -3.95
C GLU A 202 5.91 -27.39 -4.77
N GLU A 203 4.90 -26.52 -4.93
CA GLU A 203 5.04 -25.27 -5.65
C GLU A 203 6.09 -24.38 -4.95
N ASN A 204 6.93 -23.71 -5.75
CA ASN A 204 7.97 -22.85 -5.24
C ASN A 204 7.62 -21.38 -5.47
N ILE A 205 7.34 -20.65 -4.40
CA ILE A 205 7.00 -19.23 -4.44
C ILE A 205 8.12 -18.39 -5.08
N SER A 206 9.36 -18.81 -4.98
CA SER A 206 10.50 -18.08 -5.54
C SER A 206 10.61 -18.19 -7.07
N SER A 207 9.85 -19.09 -7.70
CA SER A 207 9.84 -19.27 -9.17
C SER A 207 8.82 -18.39 -9.87
N VAL A 208 7.99 -17.66 -9.12
CA VAL A 208 6.92 -16.80 -9.65
C VAL A 208 7.26 -15.35 -9.38
N GLU A 209 7.27 -14.54 -10.43
CA GLU A 209 7.40 -13.09 -10.29
C GLU A 209 6.08 -12.52 -9.76
N THR A 210 6.07 -12.12 -8.49
CA THR A 210 4.93 -11.49 -7.83
C THR A 210 5.39 -10.27 -7.05
N PRO A 211 4.53 -9.26 -6.86
CA PRO A 211 4.83 -8.13 -5.97
C PRO A 211 5.18 -8.55 -4.54
N TYR A 212 4.69 -9.72 -4.10
CA TYR A 212 5.03 -10.32 -2.81
C TYR A 212 6.52 -10.64 -2.66
N MET A 213 7.19 -11.04 -3.75
CA MET A 213 8.62 -11.37 -3.77
C MET A 213 9.51 -10.16 -4.09
N ASP A 214 8.93 -8.99 -4.36
CA ASP A 214 9.68 -7.76 -4.50
C ASP A 214 10.03 -7.18 -3.12
N TYR A 215 11.22 -7.50 -2.65
CA TYR A 215 11.81 -7.00 -1.39
C TYR A 215 12.84 -5.89 -1.62
N THR A 216 12.93 -5.35 -2.83
CA THR A 216 13.98 -4.38 -3.20
C THR A 216 13.69 -2.97 -2.69
N HIS A 217 12.42 -2.59 -2.62
CA HIS A 217 11.97 -1.24 -2.25
C HIS A 217 10.91 -1.25 -1.16
N LEU A 218 11.18 -1.96 -0.06
CA LEU A 218 10.28 -2.04 1.08
C LEU A 218 10.17 -0.68 1.78
N ARG A 219 9.10 0.06 1.53
CA ARG A 219 8.84 1.35 2.20
C ARG A 219 7.95 1.14 3.42
N ILE A 220 6.76 0.62 3.22
CA ILE A 220 5.78 0.42 4.31
C ILE A 220 6.28 -0.65 5.29
N SER A 221 6.67 -1.84 4.80
CA SER A 221 7.18 -2.92 5.65
C SER A 221 8.41 -2.52 6.45
N TYR A 222 9.30 -1.71 5.87
CA TYR A 222 10.48 -1.19 6.58
C TYR A 222 10.10 -0.22 7.70
N ASN A 223 9.10 0.63 7.48
CA ASN A 223 8.63 1.54 8.53
C ASN A 223 7.91 0.79 9.66
N VAL A 224 7.15 -0.29 9.35
CA VAL A 224 6.59 -1.18 10.38
C VAL A 224 7.71 -1.84 11.19
N TYR A 225 8.77 -2.35 10.51
CA TYR A 225 9.94 -2.90 11.17
C TYR A 225 10.59 -1.86 12.12
N LEU A 226 10.82 -0.63 11.63
CA LEU A 226 11.38 0.44 12.45
C LEU A 226 10.47 0.78 13.64
N ALA A 227 9.17 0.84 13.47
CA ALA A 227 8.22 1.12 14.55
C ALA A 227 8.31 0.07 15.66
N VAL A 228 8.33 -1.22 15.30
CA VAL A 228 8.48 -2.33 16.27
C VAL A 228 9.82 -2.23 17.00
N TYR A 229 10.90 -1.99 16.27
CA TYR A 229 12.23 -1.85 16.89
C TYR A 229 12.37 -0.59 17.76
N SER A 230 11.73 0.51 17.37
CA SER A 230 11.70 1.72 18.20
C SER A 230 11.07 1.43 19.56
N ILE A 231 9.93 0.72 19.59
CA ILE A 231 9.31 0.30 20.85
C ILE A 231 10.23 -0.65 21.63
N ALA A 232 10.85 -1.63 20.95
CA ALA A 232 11.78 -2.57 21.59
C ALA A 232 12.99 -1.85 22.21
N HIS A 233 13.56 -0.87 21.51
CA HIS A 233 14.66 -0.03 22.05
C HIS A 233 14.21 0.80 23.23
N ALA A 234 13.04 1.43 23.16
CA ALA A 234 12.50 2.20 24.29
C ALA A 234 12.29 1.32 25.53
N LEU A 235 11.78 0.09 25.36
CA LEU A 235 11.66 -0.86 26.46
C LEU A 235 13.03 -1.32 26.97
N GLN A 236 14.00 -1.50 26.09
CA GLN A 236 15.37 -1.83 26.47
C GLN A 236 15.99 -0.69 27.30
N ASP A 237 15.80 0.57 26.90
CA ASP A 237 16.29 1.73 27.64
C ASP A 237 15.66 1.85 29.04
N ILE A 238 14.36 1.55 29.14
CA ILE A 238 13.66 1.45 30.43
C ILE A 238 14.27 0.33 31.28
N TYR A 239 14.53 -0.84 30.69
CA TYR A 239 15.08 -2.00 31.39
C TYR A 239 16.50 -1.78 31.90
N THR A 240 17.35 -1.10 31.09
CA THR A 240 18.75 -0.83 31.41
C THR A 240 18.96 0.50 32.13
N CYS A 241 17.89 1.19 32.51
CA CYS A 241 17.93 2.50 33.14
C CYS A 241 18.73 2.48 34.44
N ILE A 242 19.63 3.47 34.61
CA ILE A 242 20.43 3.67 35.81
C ILE A 242 19.78 4.79 36.64
N PRO A 243 19.43 4.55 37.92
CA PRO A 243 18.92 5.58 38.81
C PRO A 243 19.83 6.83 38.86
N GLY A 244 19.23 8.01 38.73
CA GLY A 244 19.95 9.29 38.63
C GLY A 244 20.27 9.71 37.19
N ARG A 245 20.10 8.83 36.19
CA ARG A 245 20.28 9.11 34.76
C ARG A 245 19.06 8.76 33.92
N GLY A 246 17.93 8.46 34.57
CA GLY A 246 16.70 8.11 33.91
C GLY A 246 16.05 9.28 33.20
N LEU A 247 15.12 8.97 32.26
CA LEU A 247 14.41 9.94 31.41
C LEU A 247 13.26 10.64 32.14
N PHE A 248 12.92 10.19 33.35
CA PHE A 248 11.81 10.74 34.12
C PHE A 248 12.28 11.77 35.18
N THR A 249 11.32 12.38 35.88
CA THR A 249 11.54 13.44 36.84
C THR A 249 12.68 13.09 37.80
N ASN A 250 13.63 14.01 38.00
CA ASN A 250 14.82 13.84 38.85
C ASN A 250 15.74 12.67 38.46
N GLY A 251 15.80 12.30 37.17
CA GLY A 251 16.60 11.18 36.68
C GLY A 251 16.14 9.82 37.15
N SER A 252 14.85 9.70 37.50
CA SER A 252 14.27 8.44 37.95
C SER A 252 14.07 7.46 36.79
N CYS A 253 14.03 6.15 37.11
CA CYS A 253 13.74 5.05 36.20
C CYS A 253 12.30 4.58 36.40
N ALA A 254 11.70 4.01 35.35
CA ALA A 254 10.41 3.34 35.45
C ALA A 254 10.55 2.00 36.23
N ASP A 255 9.47 1.58 36.88
CA ASP A 255 9.39 0.24 37.42
C ASP A 255 9.11 -0.76 36.29
N ILE A 256 10.10 -1.59 35.94
CA ILE A 256 10.01 -2.57 34.86
C ILE A 256 8.83 -3.53 34.98
N LYS A 257 8.34 -3.77 36.22
CA LYS A 257 7.18 -4.64 36.46
C LYS A 257 5.84 -3.94 36.28
N LYS A 258 5.85 -2.60 36.13
CA LYS A 258 4.66 -1.75 36.05
C LYS A 258 4.87 -0.63 35.03
N VAL A 259 5.44 -0.98 33.85
CA VAL A 259 5.63 0.00 32.77
C VAL A 259 4.27 0.43 32.25
N GLU A 260 4.01 1.74 32.30
CA GLU A 260 2.80 2.35 31.76
C GLU A 260 3.02 2.86 30.33
N ALA A 261 1.97 2.85 29.51
CA ALA A 261 2.06 3.21 28.10
C ALA A 261 2.68 4.62 27.86
N TRP A 262 2.44 5.60 28.75
CA TRP A 262 3.00 6.94 28.63
C TRP A 262 4.51 7.01 28.88
N GLN A 263 5.12 5.98 29.45
CA GLN A 263 6.56 5.94 29.75
C GLN A 263 7.38 5.51 28.53
N VAL A 264 6.78 4.87 27.55
CA VAL A 264 7.45 4.41 26.33
C VAL A 264 7.80 5.57 25.39
N PRO A 265 6.92 6.53 25.06
CA PRO A 265 7.23 7.63 24.15
C PRO A 265 8.45 8.50 24.54
N PRO A 266 8.70 8.86 25.81
CA PRO A 266 9.90 9.59 26.20
C PRO A 266 11.20 8.86 25.89
N SER A 267 11.16 7.53 25.80
CA SER A 267 12.31 6.66 25.49
C SER A 267 12.50 6.44 23.97
N LEU A 268 11.63 6.98 23.12
CA LEU A 268 11.70 6.90 21.65
C LEU A 268 12.53 8.03 21.01
N ARG A 269 13.38 8.72 21.76
CA ARG A 269 14.17 9.87 21.30
C ARG A 269 15.43 9.48 20.54
#